data_6a93c29d173050c2d37749b7fdadaa6c
#
_entry.id   6a93c29d173050c2d37749b7fdadaa6c
#
_cell.length_a   1.000
_cell.length_b   1.000
_cell.length_c   1.000
_cell.angle_alpha   90.00
_cell.angle_beta   90.00
_cell.angle_gamma   90.00
#
_symmetry.space_group_name_H-M   'P 1'
#
loop_
_entity.id
_entity.type
_entity.pdbx_description
1 polymer ?
#
loop_
_entity_poly.entity_id
_entity_poly.type
_entity_poly.pdbx_seq_one_letter_code
_entity_poly.pdbx_strand_id
1 'polypeptide(L)'
;MKKWIPMLLLAAAVLWSPARGTDVGRLIPVELVQILRTEQGFLVRTDTENRGVGETLDAAIADLKEQASGEIFLETAEYVLLAENALDSTGSLPAYFRPGTQIYQAPPLEDLAAAAEYLGQHSVPSPLFRLGEGGRLPHLT
;
A
#
# COMPACT_ATOMS: atom_id res chain seq x y z
N MET A 1 3.01 47.10 11.73
CA MET A 1 3.60 45.80 12.05
C MET A 1 2.66 44.91 12.86
N LYS A 2 2.07 45.45 13.89
CA LYS A 2 1.20 44.66 14.75
C LYS A 2 -0.09 44.16 14.08
N LYS A 3 -0.48 44.79 12.97
CA LYS A 3 -1.72 44.45 12.30
C LYS A 3 -1.67 43.16 11.48
N TRP A 4 -0.51 42.76 11.04
CA TRP A 4 -0.37 41.57 10.20
C TRP A 4 -0.08 40.30 10.99
N ILE A 5 0.31 40.44 12.24
CA ILE A 5 0.51 39.30 13.13
C ILE A 5 -0.80 38.52 13.33
N PRO A 6 -1.93 39.19 13.63
CA PRO A 6 -3.21 38.46 13.69
C PRO A 6 -3.62 37.84 12.36
N MET A 7 -3.28 38.47 11.24
CA MET A 7 -3.56 37.90 9.92
C MET A 7 -2.74 36.63 9.69
N LEU A 8 -1.48 36.61 10.09
CA LEU A 8 -0.64 35.42 9.97
C LEU A 8 -1.17 34.30 10.84
N LEU A 9 -1.60 34.60 12.04
CA LEU A 9 -2.19 33.59 12.93
C LEU A 9 -3.48 33.03 12.35
N LEU A 10 -4.31 33.90 11.78
CA LEU A 10 -5.55 33.48 11.15
C LEU A 10 -5.27 32.61 9.93
N ALA A 11 -4.31 33.00 9.10
CA ALA A 11 -3.90 32.24 7.95
C ALA A 11 -3.36 30.88 8.34
N ALA A 12 -2.55 30.82 9.39
CA ALA A 12 -2.03 29.57 9.91
C ALA A 12 -3.15 28.67 10.42
N ALA A 13 -4.13 29.24 11.12
CA ALA A 13 -5.27 28.48 11.61
C ALA A 13 -6.12 27.93 10.45
N VAL A 14 -6.33 28.73 9.41
CA VAL A 14 -7.09 28.30 8.23
C VAL A 14 -6.34 27.20 7.49
N LEU A 15 -5.04 27.34 7.32
CA LEU A 15 -4.21 26.31 6.68
C LEU A 15 -4.14 25.03 7.51
N TRP A 16 -4.12 25.19 8.81
CA TRP A 16 -4.01 24.04 9.72
C TRP A 16 -5.31 23.24 9.78
N SER A 17 -6.41 23.90 9.95
CA SER A 17 -7.68 23.26 10.20
C SER A 17 -8.20 22.42 9.02
N PRO A 18 -8.21 22.92 7.77
CA PRO A 18 -8.66 22.12 6.63
C PRO A 18 -7.73 20.95 6.32
N ALA A 19 -6.42 21.14 6.52
CA ALA A 19 -5.44 20.12 6.19
C ALA A 19 -5.61 18.83 7.00
N ARG A 20 -6.27 18.92 8.13
CA ARG A 20 -6.41 17.77 9.02
C ARG A 20 -7.49 16.78 8.60
N GLY A 21 -8.62 17.27 8.19
CA GLY A 21 -9.78 16.43 8.04
C GLY A 21 -10.22 16.22 6.62
N THR A 22 -9.90 17.15 5.73
CA THR A 22 -10.49 17.17 4.40
C THR A 22 -9.48 17.32 3.27
N ASP A 23 -8.21 17.15 3.57
CA ASP A 23 -7.18 17.31 2.56
C ASP A 23 -7.13 16.10 1.64
N VAL A 24 -7.88 16.17 0.56
CA VAL A 24 -7.93 15.11 -0.46
C VAL A 24 -6.57 14.93 -1.14
N GLY A 25 -5.75 15.98 -1.17
CA GLY A 25 -4.41 15.90 -1.76
C GLY A 25 -3.45 15.00 -0.99
N ARG A 26 -3.82 14.59 0.23
CA ARG A 26 -3.01 13.68 1.04
C ARG A 26 -3.43 12.22 0.92
N LEU A 27 -4.41 11.94 0.11
CA LEU A 27 -4.75 10.56 -0.20
C LEU A 27 -3.64 9.97 -1.06
N ILE A 28 -3.12 8.83 -0.64
CA ILE A 28 -2.03 8.16 -1.35
C ILE A 28 -2.61 6.95 -2.06
N PRO A 29 -2.87 7.06 -3.38
CA PRO A 29 -3.33 5.92 -4.15
C PRO A 29 -2.16 4.95 -4.34
N VAL A 30 -2.40 3.69 -4.03
CA VAL A 30 -1.41 2.64 -4.16
C VAL A 30 -1.82 1.74 -5.32
N GLU A 31 -0.90 1.51 -6.25
CA GLU A 31 -1.15 0.60 -7.35
C GLU A 31 -0.60 -0.80 -7.08
N LEU A 32 0.51 -0.87 -6.36
CA LEU A 32 1.19 -2.14 -6.11
C LEU A 32 1.66 -2.22 -4.68
N VAL A 33 1.44 -3.39 -4.07
CA VAL A 33 1.89 -3.69 -2.71
C VAL A 33 2.74 -4.96 -2.76
N GLN A 34 3.90 -4.92 -2.13
CA GLN A 34 4.75 -6.08 -1.96
C GLN A 34 4.73 -6.53 -0.51
N ILE A 35 4.50 -7.82 -0.30
CA ILE A 35 4.47 -8.43 1.03
C ILE A 35 5.52 -9.51 1.10
N LEU A 36 6.40 -9.42 2.09
CA LEU A 36 7.40 -10.44 2.34
C LEU A 36 7.62 -10.60 3.84
N ARG A 37 8.25 -11.70 4.22
CA ARG A 37 8.64 -11.93 5.61
C ARG A 37 10.10 -11.63 5.81
N THR A 38 10.40 -11.09 7.00
CA THR A 38 11.75 -10.86 7.47
C THR A 38 11.93 -11.59 8.78
N GLU A 39 13.13 -11.53 9.36
CA GLU A 39 13.38 -12.10 10.68
C GLU A 39 12.49 -11.48 11.76
N GLN A 40 12.01 -10.28 11.53
CA GLN A 40 11.19 -9.53 12.49
C GLN A 40 9.70 -9.68 12.26
N GLY A 41 9.28 -10.42 11.24
CA GLY A 41 7.88 -10.60 10.90
C GLY A 41 7.60 -10.23 9.45
N PHE A 42 6.57 -9.42 9.22
CA PHE A 42 6.17 -9.01 7.88
C PHE A 42 6.74 -7.65 7.52
N LEU A 43 7.10 -7.50 6.26
CA LEU A 43 7.44 -6.22 5.65
C LEU A 43 6.47 -5.98 4.49
N VAL A 44 5.78 -4.84 4.53
CA VAL A 44 4.85 -4.42 3.48
C VAL A 44 5.41 -3.14 2.85
N ARG A 45 5.52 -3.13 1.53
CA ARG A 45 6.03 -1.98 0.79
C ARG A 45 5.06 -1.63 -0.33
N THR A 46 5.02 -0.36 -0.68
CA THR A 46 4.17 0.13 -1.77
C THR A 46 4.99 0.79 -2.87
N ASP A 47 4.37 0.95 -4.02
CA ASP A 47 4.98 1.68 -5.15
C ASP A 47 5.14 3.18 -4.85
N THR A 48 4.53 3.68 -3.80
CA THR A 48 4.63 5.07 -3.36
C THR A 48 5.77 5.27 -2.35
N GLU A 49 6.68 4.32 -2.23
CA GLU A 49 7.83 4.35 -1.34
C GLU A 49 7.48 4.36 0.15
N ASN A 50 6.30 3.87 0.50
CA ASN A 50 5.92 3.66 1.88
C ASN A 50 6.21 2.23 2.30
N ARG A 51 6.49 2.03 3.59
CA ARG A 51 6.75 0.70 4.12
C ARG A 51 6.27 0.58 5.55
N GLY A 52 5.92 -0.64 5.94
CA GLY A 52 5.54 -0.96 7.30
C GLY A 52 6.08 -2.32 7.70
N VAL A 53 6.39 -2.47 8.98
CA VAL A 53 6.95 -3.70 9.56
C VAL A 53 6.14 -4.07 10.78
N GLY A 54 5.87 -5.36 10.94
CA GLY A 54 5.16 -5.85 12.12
C GLY A 54 5.27 -7.36 12.25
N GLU A 55 5.00 -7.88 13.43
CA GLU A 55 5.05 -9.32 13.67
C GLU A 55 3.98 -10.07 12.92
N THR A 56 2.85 -9.41 12.65
CA THR A 56 1.76 -9.95 11.87
C THR A 56 1.51 -9.06 10.67
N LEU A 57 0.75 -9.57 9.69
CA LEU A 57 0.40 -8.76 8.53
C LEU A 57 -0.45 -7.54 8.95
N ASP A 58 -1.38 -7.72 9.89
CA ASP A 58 -2.17 -6.62 10.44
C ASP A 58 -1.28 -5.53 11.04
N ALA A 59 -0.29 -5.93 11.84
CA ALA A 59 0.63 -5.00 12.47
C ALA A 59 1.50 -4.27 11.44
N ALA A 60 1.96 -4.98 10.42
CA ALA A 60 2.76 -4.38 9.35
C ALA A 60 1.95 -3.36 8.55
N ILE A 61 0.70 -3.67 8.25
CA ILE A 61 -0.19 -2.74 7.53
C ILE A 61 -0.54 -1.53 8.39
N ALA A 62 -0.77 -1.74 9.68
CA ALA A 62 -1.00 -0.62 10.60
C ALA A 62 0.21 0.30 10.66
N ASP A 63 1.41 -0.28 10.72
CA ASP A 63 2.65 0.50 10.72
C ASP A 63 2.83 1.25 9.41
N LEU A 64 2.52 0.63 8.29
CA LEU A 64 2.57 1.26 6.97
C LEU A 64 1.70 2.52 6.95
N LYS A 65 0.48 2.43 7.45
CA LYS A 65 -0.46 3.55 7.48
C LYS A 65 0.01 4.65 8.42
N GLU A 66 0.63 4.26 9.53
CA GLU A 66 1.15 5.22 10.52
C GLU A 66 2.38 5.96 10.00
N GLN A 67 3.26 5.27 9.26
CA GLN A 67 4.48 5.87 8.73
C GLN A 67 4.26 6.76 7.52
N ALA A 68 3.13 6.60 6.84
CA ALA A 68 2.84 7.35 5.64
C ALA A 68 2.57 8.82 5.94
N SER A 69 2.95 9.70 5.01
CA SER A 69 2.71 11.15 5.13
C SER A 69 1.27 11.54 4.86
N GLY A 70 0.44 10.61 4.42
CA GLY A 70 -0.97 10.81 4.13
C GLY A 70 -1.74 9.53 4.39
N GLU A 71 -3.01 9.51 3.99
CA GLU A 71 -3.84 8.33 4.15
C GLU A 71 -3.65 7.37 2.98
N ILE A 72 -3.21 6.14 3.28
CA ILE A 72 -2.98 5.10 2.30
C ILE A 72 -4.26 4.30 2.09
N PHE A 73 -4.67 4.16 0.83
CA PHE A 73 -5.79 3.32 0.44
C PHE A 73 -5.31 2.05 -0.26
N LEU A 74 -5.34 0.95 0.45
CA LEU A 74 -4.98 -0.35 -0.13
C LEU A 74 -6.05 -0.86 -1.09
N GLU A 75 -7.26 -0.36 -0.95
CA GLU A 75 -8.38 -0.73 -1.83
C GLU A 75 -8.16 -0.26 -3.27
N THR A 76 -7.27 0.71 -3.50
CA THR A 76 -6.92 1.14 -4.85
C THR A 76 -5.84 0.28 -5.49
N ALA A 77 -5.21 -0.61 -4.73
CA ALA A 77 -4.14 -1.45 -5.25
C ALA A 77 -4.67 -2.38 -6.33
N GLU A 78 -4.00 -2.41 -7.47
CA GLU A 78 -4.32 -3.30 -8.56
C GLU A 78 -3.50 -4.58 -8.51
N TYR A 79 -2.33 -4.52 -7.88
CA TYR A 79 -1.39 -5.63 -7.85
C TYR A 79 -0.85 -5.87 -6.45
N VAL A 80 -0.75 -7.14 -6.07
CA VAL A 80 -0.06 -7.55 -4.85
C VAL A 80 1.00 -8.57 -5.23
N LEU A 81 2.23 -8.33 -4.82
CA LEU A 81 3.35 -9.25 -5.03
C LEU A 81 3.66 -9.94 -3.71
N LEU A 82 3.52 -11.26 -3.69
CA LEU A 82 3.87 -12.05 -2.51
C LEU A 82 5.21 -12.72 -2.73
N ALA A 83 6.13 -12.54 -1.79
CA ALA A 83 7.35 -13.29 -1.79
C ALA A 83 7.04 -14.75 -1.42
N GLU A 84 7.93 -15.66 -1.81
CA GLU A 84 7.75 -17.08 -1.53
C GLU A 84 7.49 -17.37 -0.05
N ASN A 85 8.19 -16.66 0.83
CA ASN A 85 8.05 -16.85 2.27
C ASN A 85 6.76 -16.25 2.86
N ALA A 86 5.97 -15.55 2.06
CA ALA A 86 4.71 -14.93 2.49
C ALA A 86 3.48 -15.53 1.82
N LEU A 87 3.63 -16.63 1.08
CA LEU A 87 2.52 -17.23 0.35
C LEU A 87 1.39 -17.73 1.26
N ASP A 88 1.68 -18.07 2.49
CA ASP A 88 0.67 -18.48 3.45
C ASP A 88 -0.25 -17.32 3.90
N SER A 89 0.10 -16.10 3.53
CA SER A 89 -0.71 -14.91 3.84
C SER A 89 -1.84 -14.67 2.84
N THR A 90 -1.92 -15.47 1.78
CA THR A 90 -2.93 -15.29 0.73
C THR A 90 -4.35 -15.23 1.29
N GLY A 91 -4.67 -16.07 2.28
CA GLY A 91 -5.99 -16.09 2.89
C GLY A 91 -6.36 -14.84 3.68
N SER A 92 -5.38 -14.03 4.05
CA SER A 92 -5.61 -12.79 4.79
C SER A 92 -5.81 -11.57 3.90
N LEU A 93 -5.50 -11.68 2.61
CA LEU A 93 -5.54 -10.56 1.68
C LEU A 93 -6.94 -9.96 1.46
N PRO A 94 -8.03 -10.75 1.45
CA PRO A 94 -9.36 -10.16 1.25
C PRO A 94 -9.77 -9.14 2.31
N ALA A 95 -9.10 -9.16 3.48
CA ALA A 95 -9.37 -8.18 4.53
C ALA A 95 -8.85 -6.78 4.19
N TYR A 96 -7.90 -6.67 3.24
CA TYR A 96 -7.23 -5.43 2.91
C TYR A 96 -7.42 -4.97 1.48
N PHE A 97 -7.65 -5.91 0.57
CA PHE A 97 -7.67 -5.64 -0.87
C PHE A 97 -9.01 -6.02 -1.46
N ARG A 98 -9.37 -5.35 -2.54
CA ARG A 98 -10.61 -5.67 -3.26
C ARG A 98 -10.48 -7.01 -3.99
N PRO A 99 -11.61 -7.69 -4.27
CA PRO A 99 -11.56 -8.99 -4.95
C PRO A 99 -10.90 -8.98 -6.33
N GLY A 100 -10.95 -7.85 -7.03
CA GLY A 100 -10.35 -7.73 -8.37
C GLY A 100 -8.85 -7.49 -8.36
N THR A 101 -8.23 -7.28 -7.18
CA THR A 101 -6.79 -7.09 -7.08
C THR A 101 -6.08 -8.32 -7.61
N GLN A 102 -5.10 -8.10 -8.48
CA GLN A 102 -4.32 -9.19 -9.09
C GLN A 102 -3.14 -9.54 -8.20
N ILE A 103 -2.95 -10.83 -7.95
CA ILE A 103 -1.93 -11.33 -7.01
C ILE A 103 -0.90 -12.15 -7.78
N TYR A 104 0.36 -11.88 -7.55
CA TYR A 104 1.47 -12.60 -8.16
C TYR A 104 2.49 -13.03 -7.13
N GLN A 105 3.18 -14.11 -7.39
CA GLN A 105 4.36 -14.50 -6.63
C GLN A 105 5.58 -13.84 -7.27
N ALA A 106 6.37 -13.11 -6.48
CA ALA A 106 7.56 -12.44 -7.00
C ALA A 106 8.65 -12.39 -5.94
N PRO A 107 9.93 -12.42 -6.36
CA PRO A 107 11.02 -12.16 -5.42
C PRO A 107 10.97 -10.71 -4.94
N PRO A 108 11.66 -10.37 -3.85
CA PRO A 108 11.73 -8.96 -3.43
C PRO A 108 12.28 -8.09 -4.56
N LEU A 109 11.55 -7.02 -4.87
CA LEU A 109 11.92 -6.07 -5.92
C LEU A 109 12.28 -4.74 -5.27
N GLU A 110 13.27 -4.04 -5.81
CA GLU A 110 13.67 -2.75 -5.28
C GLU A 110 12.78 -1.62 -5.79
N ASP A 111 12.46 -1.64 -7.08
CA ASP A 111 11.67 -0.58 -7.71
C ASP A 111 10.24 -1.05 -7.97
N LEU A 112 9.37 -0.80 -7.00
CA LEU A 112 7.97 -1.22 -7.10
C LEU A 112 7.18 -0.34 -8.08
N ALA A 113 7.58 0.91 -8.27
CA ALA A 113 6.91 1.77 -9.25
C ALA A 113 7.15 1.25 -10.67
N ALA A 114 8.37 0.81 -10.97
CA ALA A 114 8.68 0.19 -12.25
C ALA A 114 7.94 -1.14 -12.42
N ALA A 115 7.80 -1.91 -11.35
CA ALA A 115 7.04 -3.16 -11.38
C ALA A 115 5.56 -2.90 -11.67
N ALA A 116 4.97 -1.87 -11.07
CA ALA A 116 3.58 -1.51 -11.33
C ALA A 116 3.37 -1.12 -12.79
N GLU A 117 4.29 -0.33 -13.34
CA GLU A 117 4.22 0.06 -14.75
C GLU A 117 4.33 -1.16 -15.67
N TYR A 118 5.27 -2.05 -15.38
CA TYR A 118 5.44 -3.26 -16.16
C TYR A 118 4.18 -4.12 -16.14
N LEU A 119 3.57 -4.32 -14.98
CA LEU A 119 2.37 -5.12 -14.83
C LEU A 119 1.17 -4.49 -15.54
N GLY A 120 1.11 -3.16 -15.59
CA GLY A 120 0.08 -2.47 -16.34
C GLY A 120 0.12 -2.79 -17.84
N GLN A 121 1.27 -3.18 -18.35
CA GLN A 121 1.46 -3.48 -19.75
C GLN A 121 1.48 -4.99 -20.07
N HIS A 122 1.90 -5.82 -19.12
CA HIS A 122 2.20 -7.23 -19.36
C HIS A 122 1.53 -8.20 -18.40
N SER A 123 0.60 -7.74 -17.58
CA SER A 123 0.03 -8.59 -16.53
C SER A 123 -0.82 -9.74 -17.08
N VAL A 124 -0.71 -10.88 -16.41
CA VAL A 124 -1.62 -12.00 -16.57
C VAL A 124 -2.63 -11.91 -15.43
N PRO A 125 -3.93 -11.83 -15.70
CA PRO A 125 -4.93 -11.69 -14.63
C PRO A 125 -4.86 -12.81 -13.60
N SER A 126 -4.79 -12.44 -12.33
CA SER A 126 -4.83 -13.39 -11.22
C SER A 126 -5.64 -12.76 -10.08
N PRO A 127 -6.95 -12.55 -10.27
CA PRO A 127 -7.77 -11.88 -9.27
C PRO A 127 -7.81 -12.63 -7.94
N LEU A 128 -7.83 -11.85 -6.87
CA LEU A 128 -7.83 -12.38 -5.51
C LEU A 128 -8.96 -13.38 -5.26
N PHE A 129 -10.16 -13.10 -5.78
CA PHE A 129 -11.31 -13.97 -5.54
C PHE A 129 -11.14 -15.39 -6.11
N ARG A 130 -10.29 -15.55 -7.11
CA ARG A 130 -10.04 -16.87 -7.73
C ARG A 130 -9.08 -17.74 -6.93
N LEU A 131 -8.31 -17.14 -6.04
CA LEU A 131 -7.37 -17.91 -5.23
C LEU A 131 -8.08 -18.84 -4.25
N GLY A 132 -9.29 -18.49 -3.82
CA GLY A 132 -10.10 -19.34 -2.98
C GLY A 132 -10.59 -20.60 -3.68
N GLU A 133 -10.47 -20.66 -5.01
CA GLU A 133 -10.88 -21.81 -5.82
C GLU A 133 -9.72 -22.75 -6.15
N GLY A 134 -8.58 -22.58 -5.47
CA GLY A 134 -7.41 -23.42 -5.66
C GLY A 134 -6.50 -22.98 -6.80
N GLY A 135 -6.62 -21.74 -7.25
CA GLY A 135 -5.76 -21.21 -8.29
C GLY A 135 -4.31 -21.03 -7.82
N ARG A 136 -3.39 -21.17 -8.76
CA ARG A 136 -1.97 -20.89 -8.49
C ARG A 136 -1.65 -19.47 -8.82
N LEU A 137 -0.74 -18.89 -8.03
CA LEU A 137 -0.22 -17.55 -8.31
C LEU A 137 0.72 -17.59 -9.52
N PRO A 138 0.54 -16.70 -10.50
CA PRO A 138 1.51 -16.53 -11.55
C PRO A 138 2.84 -16.07 -10.95
N HIS A 139 3.93 -16.59 -11.47
CA HIS A 139 5.26 -16.23 -11.00
C HIS A 139 5.82 -15.10 -11.85
N LEU A 140 6.17 -14.01 -11.18
CA LEU A 140 6.76 -12.84 -11.82
C LEU A 140 8.27 -12.86 -11.57
N THR A 141 9.04 -12.92 -12.64
CA THR A 141 10.51 -12.92 -12.55
C THR A 141 11.11 -11.70 -13.22
#